data_c5771bbe86c1f64203644862860bcfd0
#
_entry.id   c5771bbe86c1f64203644862860bcfd0
#
_cell.length_a   1.000
_cell.length_b   1.000
_cell.length_c   1.000
_cell.angle_alpha   90.00
_cell.angle_beta   90.00
_cell.angle_gamma   90.00
#
_symmetry.space_group_name_H-M   'P 1'
#
loop_
_entity.id
_entity.type
_entity.pdbx_description
1 polymer ?
#
loop_
_entity_poly.entity_id
_entity_poly.type
_entity_poly.pdbx_seq_one_letter_code
_entity_poly.pdbx_strand_id
1 'polypeptide(L)'
;MPQPNSRHSQVRRQAERRKTLRRRVRIGLFAAASAAVLGIAIVLLVNPLRAVRAPAPSANAPAGENRQIVITMAGFPPPGLRLPAGKPFTVRLVNPDSQFHTDGGGWHQFRVEALGVDVRISPRSEQTQAFTGLAAGSYEFYCDICCGGKENPSMRGVIEVTG
;
A
#
# COMPACT_ATOMS: atom_id res chain seq x y z
N MET A 1 -11.14 37.82 76.15
CA MET A 1 -10.54 36.68 75.49
C MET A 1 -10.74 36.86 73.95
N PRO A 2 -9.69 37.02 73.14
CA PRO A 2 -9.87 37.23 71.71
C PRO A 2 -10.22 35.91 71.05
N GLN A 3 -11.25 35.89 70.24
CA GLN A 3 -11.70 34.74 69.45
C GLN A 3 -10.62 34.41 68.39
N PRO A 4 -10.20 33.14 68.19
CA PRO A 4 -9.19 32.78 67.20
C PRO A 4 -9.75 32.94 65.81
N ASN A 5 -9.02 33.67 65.03
CA ASN A 5 -9.15 34.17 63.67
C ASN A 5 -9.75 33.16 62.68
N SER A 6 -11.09 33.10 62.59
CA SER A 6 -11.85 32.20 61.74
C SER A 6 -11.56 32.40 60.22
N ARG A 7 -11.15 33.60 59.85
CA ARG A 7 -10.79 33.92 58.44
C ARG A 7 -9.55 33.18 57.95
N HIS A 8 -8.52 33.04 58.79
CA HIS A 8 -7.27 32.33 58.42
C HIS A 8 -7.48 30.84 58.19
N SER A 9 -8.34 30.21 58.96
CA SER A 9 -8.70 28.79 58.83
C SER A 9 -9.49 28.53 57.54
N GLN A 10 -10.40 29.47 57.18
CA GLN A 10 -11.17 29.36 55.93
C GLN A 10 -10.29 29.52 54.68
N VAL A 11 -9.35 30.45 54.66
CA VAL A 11 -8.43 30.65 53.56
C VAL A 11 -7.54 29.42 53.34
N ARG A 12 -7.01 28.82 54.43
CA ARG A 12 -6.23 27.57 54.36
C ARG A 12 -7.05 26.40 53.79
N ARG A 13 -8.29 26.22 54.24
CA ARG A 13 -9.18 25.16 53.72
C ARG A 13 -9.51 25.36 52.25
N GLN A 14 -9.72 26.58 51.80
CA GLN A 14 -9.95 26.89 50.39
C GLN A 14 -8.70 26.61 49.53
N ALA A 15 -7.50 26.96 50.02
CA ALA A 15 -6.25 26.69 49.32
C ALA A 15 -5.99 25.15 49.18
N GLU A 16 -6.26 24.38 50.22
CA GLU A 16 -6.15 22.92 50.18
C GLU A 16 -7.15 22.29 49.19
N ARG A 17 -8.41 22.76 49.22
CA ARG A 17 -9.41 22.28 48.23
C ARG A 17 -9.02 22.61 46.80
N ARG A 18 -8.44 23.78 46.54
CA ARG A 18 -7.94 24.14 45.18
C ARG A 18 -6.77 23.28 44.78
N LYS A 19 -5.85 22.92 45.66
CA LYS A 19 -4.71 22.00 45.38
C LYS A 19 -5.21 20.61 45.04
N THR A 20 -6.14 20.07 45.83
CA THR A 20 -6.70 18.73 45.60
C THR A 20 -7.50 18.66 44.29
N LEU A 21 -8.29 19.74 44.02
CA LEU A 21 -9.01 19.81 42.75
C LEU A 21 -8.07 19.84 41.52
N ARG A 22 -7.03 20.68 41.57
CA ARG A 22 -6.04 20.77 40.53
C ARG A 22 -5.31 19.45 40.33
N ARG A 23 -4.99 18.72 41.40
CA ARG A 23 -4.37 17.37 41.32
C ARG A 23 -5.32 16.35 40.66
N ARG A 24 -6.61 16.36 41.06
CA ARG A 24 -7.60 15.46 40.46
C ARG A 24 -7.81 15.75 38.96
N VAL A 25 -7.87 17.02 38.56
CA VAL A 25 -8.00 17.41 37.15
C VAL A 25 -6.80 16.98 36.35
N ARG A 26 -5.57 17.17 36.88
CA ARG A 26 -4.35 16.69 36.20
C ARG A 26 -4.34 15.19 36.02
N ILE A 27 -4.68 14.41 37.05
CA ILE A 27 -4.75 12.95 36.99
C ILE A 27 -5.80 12.53 35.96
N GLY A 28 -6.97 13.17 35.95
CA GLY A 28 -8.02 12.88 34.97
C GLY A 28 -7.57 13.16 33.52
N LEU A 29 -6.87 14.26 33.29
CA LEU A 29 -6.33 14.60 31.96
C LEU A 29 -5.27 13.60 31.50
N PHE A 30 -4.37 13.16 32.38
CA PHE A 30 -3.38 12.13 32.07
C PHE A 30 -4.04 10.79 31.75
N ALA A 31 -5.04 10.38 32.52
CA ALA A 31 -5.77 9.13 32.27
C ALA A 31 -6.51 9.17 30.92
N ALA A 32 -7.16 10.30 30.60
CA ALA A 32 -7.84 10.47 29.31
C ALA A 32 -6.86 10.46 28.12
N ALA A 33 -5.72 11.15 28.24
CA ALA A 33 -4.68 11.15 27.21
C ALA A 33 -4.08 9.74 26.98
N SER A 34 -3.82 9.02 28.08
CA SER A 34 -3.30 7.63 27.97
C SER A 34 -4.31 6.69 27.32
N ALA A 35 -5.60 6.81 27.62
CA ALA A 35 -6.64 6.02 26.98
C ALA A 35 -6.76 6.34 25.48
N ALA A 36 -6.64 7.61 25.08
CA ALA A 36 -6.66 8.01 23.67
C ALA A 36 -5.47 7.45 22.89
N VAL A 37 -4.26 7.51 23.46
CA VAL A 37 -3.05 6.93 22.83
C VAL A 37 -3.18 5.41 22.69
N LEU A 38 -3.68 4.72 23.71
CA LEU A 38 -3.90 3.28 23.65
C LEU A 38 -4.95 2.91 22.58
N GLY A 39 -6.03 3.69 22.50
CA GLY A 39 -7.06 3.51 21.47
C GLY A 39 -6.51 3.67 20.06
N ILE A 40 -5.69 4.71 19.82
CA ILE A 40 -5.04 4.94 18.52
C ILE A 40 -4.07 3.79 18.20
N ALA A 41 -3.28 3.33 19.17
CA ALA A 41 -2.36 2.21 18.99
C ALA A 41 -3.08 0.93 18.60
N ILE A 42 -4.21 0.62 19.23
CA ILE A 42 -5.06 -0.53 18.87
C ILE A 42 -5.62 -0.40 17.46
N VAL A 43 -6.12 0.78 17.07
CA VAL A 43 -6.61 1.02 15.72
C VAL A 43 -5.50 0.86 14.69
N LEU A 44 -4.29 1.34 14.96
CA LEU A 44 -3.14 1.21 14.07
C LEU A 44 -2.62 -0.25 13.97
N LEU A 45 -2.76 -1.05 15.03
CA LEU A 45 -2.39 -2.47 15.02
C LEU A 45 -3.43 -3.36 14.34
N VAL A 46 -4.71 -3.02 14.42
CA VAL A 46 -5.80 -3.82 13.84
C VAL A 46 -6.09 -3.43 12.38
N ASN A 47 -5.83 -2.18 11.99
CA ASN A 47 -6.08 -1.70 10.63
C ASN A 47 -5.19 -2.35 9.54
N PRO A 48 -3.90 -2.68 9.74
CA PRO A 48 -3.13 -3.37 8.70
C PRO A 48 -3.66 -4.77 8.41
N LEU A 49 -4.35 -5.42 9.36
CA LEU A 49 -5.01 -6.70 9.10
C LEU A 49 -6.29 -6.56 8.27
N ARG A 50 -6.87 -5.36 8.17
CA ARG A 50 -8.01 -5.05 7.29
C ARG A 50 -7.62 -4.51 5.93
N ALA A 51 -6.44 -3.89 5.82
CA ALA A 51 -5.98 -3.22 4.58
C ALA A 51 -5.39 -4.17 3.53
N VAL A 52 -5.17 -5.45 3.85
CA VAL A 52 -4.63 -6.46 2.92
C VAL A 52 -5.65 -7.54 2.59
N ARG A 53 -6.93 -7.18 2.52
CA ARG A 53 -7.85 -8.01 1.77
C ARG A 53 -7.88 -7.43 0.35
N ALA A 54 -6.95 -7.91 -0.48
CA ALA A 54 -7.01 -7.71 -1.91
C ALA A 54 -8.45 -8.01 -2.37
N PRO A 55 -9.05 -7.21 -3.27
CA PRO A 55 -10.33 -7.56 -3.85
C PRO A 55 -10.21 -8.99 -4.37
N ALA A 56 -11.13 -9.87 -3.92
CA ALA A 56 -11.17 -11.22 -4.42
C ALA A 56 -11.20 -11.15 -5.96
N PRO A 57 -10.39 -11.95 -6.67
CA PRO A 57 -10.42 -11.97 -8.11
C PRO A 57 -11.86 -12.15 -8.54
N SER A 58 -12.35 -11.28 -9.41
CA SER A 58 -13.68 -11.36 -9.99
C SER A 58 -13.87 -12.78 -10.51
N ALA A 59 -14.81 -13.52 -9.96
CA ALA A 59 -15.07 -14.94 -10.24
C ALA A 59 -15.53 -15.22 -11.69
N ASN A 60 -15.42 -14.23 -12.59
CA ASN A 60 -15.84 -14.30 -14.00
C ASN A 60 -14.67 -14.13 -14.99
N ALA A 61 -13.41 -14.24 -14.55
CA ALA A 61 -12.34 -14.44 -15.51
C ALA A 61 -12.41 -15.89 -16.00
N PRO A 62 -12.50 -16.17 -17.31
CA PRO A 62 -12.48 -17.53 -17.81
C PRO A 62 -11.22 -18.21 -17.30
N ALA A 63 -11.38 -19.37 -16.66
CA ALA A 63 -10.30 -20.21 -16.18
C ALA A 63 -9.47 -20.67 -17.41
N GLY A 64 -8.37 -20.00 -17.67
CA GLY A 64 -7.47 -20.32 -18.76
C GLY A 64 -6.16 -19.58 -18.55
N GLU A 65 -5.15 -20.35 -18.18
CA GLU A 65 -3.75 -20.00 -18.06
C GLU A 65 -3.43 -18.83 -17.09
N ASN A 66 -2.54 -19.11 -16.18
CA ASN A 66 -2.04 -18.15 -15.19
C ASN A 66 -1.24 -17.04 -15.93
N ARG A 67 -1.97 -16.05 -16.43
CA ARG A 67 -1.40 -14.92 -17.18
C ARG A 67 -0.84 -13.91 -16.22
N GLN A 68 0.23 -14.28 -15.56
CA GLN A 68 0.92 -13.45 -14.61
C GLN A 68 2.28 -13.07 -15.14
N ILE A 69 2.63 -11.80 -15.01
CA ILE A 69 3.99 -11.28 -15.19
C ILE A 69 4.45 -10.77 -13.83
N VAL A 70 5.55 -11.33 -13.34
CA VAL A 70 6.24 -10.80 -12.17
C VAL A 70 7.30 -9.82 -12.66
N ILE A 71 7.36 -8.63 -12.04
CA ILE A 71 8.31 -7.58 -12.41
C ILE A 71 9.22 -7.35 -11.22
N THR A 72 10.50 -7.62 -11.40
CA THR A 72 11.52 -7.48 -10.35
C THR A 72 12.71 -6.67 -10.86
N MET A 73 13.60 -6.27 -9.96
CA MET A 73 14.89 -5.67 -10.30
C MET A 73 15.74 -6.55 -11.22
N ALA A 74 15.51 -7.88 -11.23
CA ALA A 74 16.22 -8.82 -12.09
C ALA A 74 15.57 -9.01 -13.46
N GLY A 75 14.36 -8.48 -13.67
CA GLY A 75 13.63 -8.58 -14.94
C GLY A 75 12.21 -9.10 -14.80
N PHE A 76 11.70 -9.67 -15.88
CA PHE A 76 10.33 -10.18 -16.03
C PHE A 76 10.33 -11.72 -16.12
N PRO A 77 10.21 -12.45 -15.01
CA PRO A 77 9.95 -13.89 -15.04
C PRO A 77 8.43 -14.20 -15.08
N PRO A 78 7.92 -14.92 -16.11
CA PRO A 78 8.59 -15.27 -17.36
C PRO A 78 8.77 -14.05 -18.27
N PRO A 79 9.75 -14.07 -19.19
CA PRO A 79 10.04 -12.92 -20.07
C PRO A 79 9.03 -12.79 -21.22
N GLY A 80 7.95 -13.54 -21.21
CA GLY A 80 6.92 -13.47 -22.24
C GLY A 80 5.67 -14.27 -21.93
N LEU A 81 4.62 -13.98 -22.72
CA LEU A 81 3.34 -14.66 -22.70
C LEU A 81 2.99 -15.09 -24.11
N ARG A 82 2.32 -16.26 -24.26
CA ARG A 82 1.72 -16.71 -25.51
C ARG A 82 0.19 -16.71 -25.38
N LEU A 83 -0.49 -16.10 -26.33
CA LEU A 83 -1.94 -15.86 -26.24
C LEU A 83 -2.59 -16.11 -27.62
N PRO A 84 -3.83 -16.58 -27.65
CA PRO A 84 -4.59 -16.68 -28.90
C PRO A 84 -5.06 -15.31 -29.37
N ALA A 85 -5.06 -15.08 -30.69
CA ALA A 85 -5.55 -13.86 -31.28
C ALA A 85 -7.06 -13.64 -31.09
N GLY A 86 -7.48 -12.39 -31.09
CA GLY A 86 -8.89 -11.99 -31.10
C GLY A 86 -9.69 -12.26 -29.83
N LYS A 87 -9.10 -12.90 -28.80
CA LYS A 87 -9.80 -13.19 -27.53
C LYS A 87 -9.44 -12.13 -26.48
N PRO A 88 -10.43 -11.62 -25.70
CA PRO A 88 -10.14 -10.79 -24.57
C PRO A 88 -9.40 -11.57 -23.49
N PHE A 89 -8.46 -10.92 -22.82
CA PHE A 89 -7.70 -11.51 -21.72
C PHE A 89 -7.27 -10.45 -20.71
N THR A 90 -6.83 -10.92 -19.54
CA THR A 90 -6.24 -10.09 -18.50
C THR A 90 -4.86 -10.61 -18.14
N VAL A 91 -3.96 -9.70 -17.81
CA VAL A 91 -2.64 -10.00 -17.27
C VAL A 91 -2.53 -9.45 -15.87
N ARG A 92 -2.17 -10.29 -14.93
CA ARG A 92 -1.86 -9.89 -13.56
C ARG A 92 -0.38 -9.50 -13.49
N LEU A 93 -0.13 -8.27 -13.11
CA LEU A 93 1.19 -7.68 -12.95
C LEU A 93 1.54 -7.67 -11.47
N VAL A 94 2.62 -8.32 -11.07
CA VAL A 94 3.01 -8.47 -9.66
C VAL A 94 4.38 -7.86 -9.44
N ASN A 95 4.46 -6.94 -8.50
CA ASN A 95 5.71 -6.34 -8.03
C ASN A 95 6.02 -6.81 -6.60
N PRO A 96 6.92 -7.78 -6.39
CA PRO A 96 7.30 -8.26 -5.06
C PRO A 96 8.35 -7.37 -4.38
N ASP A 97 9.00 -6.46 -5.11
CA ASP A 97 10.10 -5.66 -4.60
C ASP A 97 9.67 -4.66 -3.53
N SER A 98 10.58 -4.31 -2.66
CA SER A 98 10.32 -3.35 -1.58
C SER A 98 10.71 -1.93 -1.99
N GLN A 99 10.13 -0.95 -1.31
CA GLN A 99 10.46 0.48 -1.47
C GLN A 99 11.91 0.84 -1.11
N PHE A 100 12.66 -0.09 -0.50
CA PHE A 100 14.05 0.15 -0.08
C PHE A 100 15.07 -0.13 -1.19
N HIS A 101 14.63 -0.51 -2.38
CA HIS A 101 15.53 -0.60 -3.53
C HIS A 101 16.04 0.79 -3.93
N THR A 102 17.34 0.87 -4.18
CA THR A 102 18.03 2.13 -4.47
C THR A 102 17.68 2.70 -5.84
N ASP A 103 17.32 1.84 -6.79
CA ASP A 103 16.91 2.24 -8.13
C ASP A 103 15.37 2.24 -8.24
N GLY A 104 14.80 3.37 -8.63
CA GLY A 104 13.37 3.56 -8.80
C GLY A 104 12.53 3.41 -7.51
N GLY A 105 13.14 3.24 -6.31
CA GLY A 105 12.42 3.04 -5.06
C GLY A 105 11.50 1.82 -5.09
N GLY A 106 11.87 0.78 -5.82
CA GLY A 106 11.09 -0.45 -5.98
C GLY A 106 9.83 -0.31 -6.84
N TRP A 107 9.64 0.80 -7.53
CA TRP A 107 8.58 0.96 -8.53
C TRP A 107 8.97 0.29 -9.83
N HIS A 108 8.02 -0.37 -10.47
CA HIS A 108 8.16 -0.95 -11.79
C HIS A 108 7.11 -0.44 -12.76
N GLN A 109 7.35 -0.67 -14.03
CA GLN A 109 6.44 -0.28 -15.10
C GLN A 109 6.24 -1.47 -16.06
N PHE A 110 5.00 -1.60 -16.51
CA PHE A 110 4.66 -2.47 -17.63
C PHE A 110 4.18 -1.59 -18.76
N ARG A 111 5.03 -1.37 -19.73
CA ARG A 111 4.75 -0.51 -20.88
C ARG A 111 4.73 -1.32 -22.16
N VAL A 112 3.67 -1.18 -22.96
CA VAL A 112 3.52 -1.78 -24.28
C VAL A 112 3.20 -0.63 -25.26
N GLU A 113 4.23 -0.08 -25.89
CA GLU A 113 4.06 1.11 -26.75
C GLU A 113 3.07 0.88 -27.88
N ALA A 114 3.17 -0.28 -28.56
CA ALA A 114 2.29 -0.63 -29.67
C ALA A 114 0.80 -0.66 -29.32
N LEU A 115 0.47 -0.74 -28.01
CA LEU A 115 -0.90 -0.81 -27.51
C LEU A 115 -1.30 0.42 -26.68
N GLY A 116 -0.40 1.39 -26.51
CA GLY A 116 -0.63 2.55 -25.67
C GLY A 116 -0.80 2.22 -24.18
N VAL A 117 -0.28 1.07 -23.75
CA VAL A 117 -0.36 0.62 -22.34
C VAL A 117 0.84 1.16 -21.57
N ASP A 118 0.57 1.76 -20.42
CA ASP A 118 1.58 2.26 -19.47
C ASP A 118 1.05 2.12 -18.05
N VAL A 119 1.43 1.05 -17.37
CA VAL A 119 1.00 0.72 -16.00
C VAL A 119 2.19 0.78 -15.06
N ARG A 120 2.10 1.63 -14.04
CA ARG A 120 3.10 1.71 -12.96
C ARG A 120 2.63 0.90 -11.76
N ILE A 121 3.48 0.03 -11.27
CA ILE A 121 3.20 -0.89 -10.17
C ILE A 121 4.06 -0.51 -8.96
N SER A 122 3.41 -0.14 -7.86
CA SER A 122 4.09 0.25 -6.63
C SER A 122 4.76 -0.95 -5.95
N PRO A 123 5.74 -0.70 -5.06
CA PRO A 123 6.37 -1.77 -4.29
C PRO A 123 5.36 -2.65 -3.56
N ARG A 124 5.61 -3.97 -3.56
CA ARG A 124 4.79 -4.99 -2.88
C ARG A 124 3.31 -4.93 -3.24
N SER A 125 3.02 -4.65 -4.50
CA SER A 125 1.64 -4.56 -4.99
C SER A 125 1.44 -5.34 -6.29
N GLU A 126 0.18 -5.42 -6.68
CA GLU A 126 -0.22 -6.03 -7.94
C GLU A 126 -1.28 -5.18 -8.63
N GLN A 127 -1.33 -5.30 -9.94
CA GLN A 127 -2.35 -4.67 -10.77
C GLN A 127 -2.80 -5.65 -11.87
N THR A 128 -3.95 -5.38 -12.46
CA THR A 128 -4.49 -6.17 -13.56
C THR A 128 -4.66 -5.27 -14.79
N GLN A 129 -4.06 -5.68 -15.91
CA GLN A 129 -4.24 -5.04 -17.19
C GLN A 129 -5.13 -5.90 -18.08
N ALA A 130 -6.24 -5.32 -18.53
CA ALA A 130 -7.17 -5.97 -19.46
C ALA A 130 -6.85 -5.58 -20.91
N PHE A 131 -7.06 -6.55 -21.82
CA PHE A 131 -6.93 -6.39 -23.26
C PHE A 131 -8.20 -6.90 -23.94
N THR A 132 -8.68 -6.20 -24.94
CA THR A 132 -9.95 -6.52 -25.65
C THR A 132 -9.82 -7.54 -26.76
N GLY A 133 -8.64 -8.14 -26.93
CA GLY A 133 -8.30 -9.05 -28.02
C GLY A 133 -7.30 -8.40 -28.98
N LEU A 134 -6.15 -8.99 -29.09
CA LEU A 134 -5.07 -8.50 -29.92
C LEU A 134 -5.06 -9.24 -31.27
N ALA A 135 -4.61 -8.55 -32.31
CA ALA A 135 -4.27 -9.22 -33.58
C ALA A 135 -3.06 -10.14 -33.39
N ALA A 136 -2.92 -11.14 -34.24
CA ALA A 136 -1.71 -11.98 -34.27
C ALA A 136 -0.46 -11.12 -34.50
N GLY A 137 0.58 -11.36 -33.71
CA GLY A 137 1.79 -10.55 -33.75
C GLY A 137 2.61 -10.64 -32.47
N SER A 138 3.68 -9.89 -32.42
CA SER A 138 4.60 -9.81 -31.30
C SER A 138 4.56 -8.39 -30.71
N TYR A 139 4.26 -8.29 -29.43
CA TYR A 139 4.11 -7.02 -28.71
C TYR A 139 5.13 -6.95 -27.59
N GLU A 140 6.14 -6.11 -27.77
CA GLU A 140 7.17 -5.91 -26.76
C GLU A 140 6.62 -5.13 -25.57
N PHE A 141 6.98 -5.55 -24.36
CA PHE A 141 6.80 -4.79 -23.15
C PHE A 141 8.10 -4.57 -22.40
N TYR A 142 8.18 -3.51 -21.60
CA TYR A 142 9.39 -3.17 -20.86
C TYR A 142 9.08 -2.30 -19.63
N CYS A 143 10.11 -2.18 -18.75
CA CYS A 143 10.13 -1.19 -17.67
C CYS A 143 11.19 -0.13 -18.00
N ASP A 144 10.81 1.14 -18.01
CA ASP A 144 11.69 2.27 -18.36
C ASP A 144 12.08 3.12 -17.14
N ILE A 145 11.41 2.90 -15.99
CA ILE A 145 11.57 3.74 -14.80
C ILE A 145 12.59 3.21 -13.80
N CYS A 146 13.18 2.05 -14.03
CA CYS A 146 14.16 1.45 -13.14
C CYS A 146 15.13 0.54 -13.91
N CYS A 147 16.20 0.10 -13.25
CA CYS A 147 17.05 -1.02 -13.64
C CYS A 147 17.70 -0.90 -15.04
N GLY A 148 17.99 0.31 -15.48
CA GLY A 148 18.57 0.59 -16.79
C GLY A 148 17.57 0.74 -17.94
N GLY A 149 16.26 0.68 -17.62
CA GLY A 149 15.22 1.00 -18.58
C GLY A 149 15.11 0.05 -19.77
N LYS A 150 14.54 0.56 -20.86
CA LYS A 150 14.34 -0.18 -22.11
C LYS A 150 15.63 -0.73 -22.71
N GLU A 151 16.78 -0.12 -22.45
CA GLU A 151 18.08 -0.56 -22.96
C GLU A 151 18.60 -1.83 -22.26
N ASN A 152 18.07 -2.15 -21.07
CA ASN A 152 18.44 -3.36 -20.37
C ASN A 152 17.62 -4.57 -20.87
N PRO A 153 18.26 -5.59 -21.49
CA PRO A 153 17.54 -6.75 -21.99
C PRO A 153 16.72 -7.50 -20.95
N SER A 154 17.13 -7.48 -19.68
CA SER A 154 16.38 -8.11 -18.58
C SER A 154 15.07 -7.38 -18.28
N MET A 155 14.99 -6.09 -18.61
CA MET A 155 13.82 -5.24 -18.36
C MET A 155 12.86 -5.21 -19.58
N ARG A 156 12.89 -6.24 -20.41
CA ARG A 156 12.06 -6.39 -21.60
C ARG A 156 11.45 -7.79 -21.67
N GLY A 157 10.32 -7.88 -22.33
CA GLY A 157 9.67 -9.16 -22.63
C GLY A 157 8.73 -9.03 -23.81
N VAL A 158 8.06 -10.12 -24.18
CA VAL A 158 7.22 -10.17 -25.37
C VAL A 158 5.91 -10.89 -25.10
N ILE A 159 4.82 -10.33 -25.60
CA ILE A 159 3.53 -11.02 -25.76
C ILE A 159 3.45 -11.54 -27.19
N GLU A 160 3.53 -12.85 -27.36
CA GLU A 160 3.34 -13.54 -28.63
C GLU A 160 1.85 -13.87 -28.80
N VAL A 161 1.20 -13.26 -29.78
CA VAL A 161 -0.20 -13.52 -30.10
C VAL A 161 -0.27 -14.38 -31.36
N THR A 162 -0.75 -15.60 -31.21
CA THR A 162 -0.84 -16.58 -32.31
C THR A 162 -2.26 -16.72 -32.83
N GLY A 163 -2.40 -16.84 -34.15
CA GLY A 163 -3.69 -17.06 -34.83
C GLY A 163 -4.15 -18.49 -34.74
#